data_49fa02994a464853fb47944aa035731c
#
_entry.id   49fa02994a464853fb47944aa035731c
#
_cell.length_a   1.000
_cell.length_b   1.000
_cell.length_c   1.000
_cell.angle_alpha   90.00
_cell.angle_beta   90.00
_cell.angle_gamma   90.00
#
_symmetry.space_group_name_H-M   'P 1'
#
loop_
_entity.id
_entity.type
_entity.pdbx_description
1 polymer ?
#
loop_
_entity_poly.entity_id
_entity_poly.type
_entity_poly.pdbx_seq_one_letter_code
_entity_poly.pdbx_strand_id
1 'polypeptide(L)'
;MLGQTSSSITRRMIIVTGGAGFIGSNVIAGLNERGRQDIILCDSLGSDDKWRNLNGKSIIDVLSPADLSSLMQSGSLGSYEGKIEAVFHLGANSSTVETDVDALLTENFRYSCDLWRTCASKGIRLIYASSAATYGNGSAGFTDGLDEELLATLRPLNAYGWTKHLFDQNVARWVQDPGSRPPQYAGLKFFNVYGPNEYHKGFMKSVVCEKYTMAHRDEPITLFKSYNEAYTDGGQLRDFIYVKDCVDVMLWLFDTPNVNGLFNVGTGQARSFDELAEALFSALGKEPKIKYVDMPEGVREHYQYFTQADITRLRSAGFRAPFTALEDGIADYVQTFLLQQDPYR
;
A
#
# COMPACT_ATOMS: atom_id res chain seq x y z
N MET A 1 34.68 12.23 -39.68
CA MET A 1 33.81 11.27 -39.00
C MET A 1 34.18 11.28 -37.54
N LEU A 2 33.46 12.03 -36.73
CA LEU A 2 33.61 12.05 -35.29
C LEU A 2 32.51 11.18 -34.73
N GLY A 3 32.90 9.98 -34.24
CA GLY A 3 31.99 9.08 -33.58
C GLY A 3 31.50 9.68 -32.25
N GLN A 4 30.22 9.98 -32.18
CA GLN A 4 29.54 10.24 -30.91
C GLN A 4 29.49 8.92 -30.16
N THR A 5 30.38 8.72 -29.20
CA THR A 5 30.22 7.71 -28.17
C THR A 5 29.07 8.16 -27.27
N SER A 6 27.86 7.70 -27.58
CA SER A 6 26.74 7.70 -26.67
C SER A 6 27.17 6.89 -25.44
N SER A 7 27.59 7.55 -24.37
CA SER A 7 27.69 6.90 -23.07
C SER A 7 26.26 6.52 -22.67
N SER A 8 25.89 5.26 -22.90
CA SER A 8 24.69 4.69 -22.32
C SER A 8 24.85 4.77 -20.79
N ILE A 9 24.24 5.75 -20.16
CA ILE A 9 24.06 5.77 -18.73
C ILE A 9 23.28 4.49 -18.42
N THR A 10 23.98 3.47 -17.95
CA THR A 10 23.35 2.22 -17.53
C THR A 10 22.43 2.58 -16.37
N ARG A 11 21.13 2.70 -16.65
CA ARG A 11 20.13 2.96 -15.61
C ARG A 11 20.20 1.84 -14.59
N ARG A 12 20.25 2.21 -13.32
CA ARG A 12 20.21 1.24 -12.24
C ARG A 12 18.80 0.65 -12.12
N MET A 13 18.72 -0.61 -11.72
CA MET A 13 17.48 -1.39 -11.61
C MET A 13 16.69 -1.03 -10.35
N ILE A 14 15.41 -1.28 -10.38
CA ILE A 14 14.48 -1.11 -9.25
C ILE A 14 13.89 -2.49 -8.91
N ILE A 15 13.92 -2.89 -7.65
CA ILE A 15 13.18 -4.06 -7.19
C ILE A 15 11.81 -3.60 -6.66
N VAL A 16 10.73 -4.28 -7.08
CA VAL A 16 9.39 -4.09 -6.53
C VAL A 16 8.94 -5.42 -5.93
N THR A 17 9.00 -5.55 -4.61
CA THR A 17 8.45 -6.73 -3.93
C THR A 17 6.94 -6.56 -3.76
N GLY A 18 6.19 -7.67 -3.88
CA GLY A 18 4.73 -7.60 -3.97
C GLY A 18 4.25 -6.92 -5.26
N GLY A 19 5.10 -6.94 -6.31
CA GLY A 19 4.89 -6.19 -7.53
C GLY A 19 3.73 -6.70 -8.40
N ALA A 20 3.27 -7.93 -8.21
CA ALA A 20 2.04 -8.43 -8.83
C ALA A 20 0.79 -8.13 -7.99
N GLY A 21 0.96 -7.65 -6.76
CA GLY A 21 -0.12 -7.26 -5.87
C GLY A 21 -0.81 -5.96 -6.29
N PHE A 22 -1.82 -5.56 -5.51
CA PHE A 22 -2.63 -4.37 -5.76
C PHE A 22 -1.79 -3.09 -5.91
N ILE A 23 -1.11 -2.65 -4.85
CA ILE A 23 -0.35 -1.41 -4.86
C ILE A 23 0.92 -1.56 -5.71
N GLY A 24 1.61 -2.72 -5.62
CA GLY A 24 2.88 -2.96 -6.32
C GLY A 24 2.75 -2.89 -7.84
N SER A 25 1.69 -3.46 -8.40
CA SER A 25 1.44 -3.40 -9.85
C SER A 25 1.11 -2.00 -10.35
N ASN A 26 0.46 -1.20 -9.50
CA ASN A 26 0.22 0.22 -9.78
C ASN A 26 1.52 1.05 -9.72
N VAL A 27 2.46 0.73 -8.80
CA VAL A 27 3.80 1.34 -8.78
C VAL A 27 4.57 1.01 -10.05
N ILE A 28 4.55 -0.25 -10.50
CA ILE A 28 5.18 -0.66 -11.76
C ILE A 28 4.58 0.10 -12.93
N ALA A 29 3.23 0.24 -12.99
CA ALA A 29 2.57 1.04 -14.01
C ALA A 29 3.08 2.48 -14.00
N GLY A 30 3.09 3.16 -12.84
CA GLY A 30 3.58 4.53 -12.71
C GLY A 30 5.07 4.70 -13.06
N LEU A 31 5.91 3.71 -12.75
CA LEU A 31 7.31 3.68 -13.17
C LEU A 31 7.41 3.54 -14.71
N ASN A 32 6.63 2.65 -15.32
CA ASN A 32 6.61 2.47 -16.77
C ASN A 32 6.12 3.74 -17.51
N GLU A 33 5.09 4.42 -16.99
CA GLU A 33 4.59 5.70 -17.51
C GLU A 33 5.68 6.79 -17.51
N ARG A 34 6.65 6.70 -16.58
CA ARG A 34 7.86 7.55 -16.52
C ARG A 34 9.04 7.03 -17.34
N GLY A 35 8.81 5.99 -18.16
CA GLY A 35 9.83 5.38 -19.02
C GLY A 35 10.86 4.53 -18.28
N ARG A 36 10.56 4.08 -17.03
CA ARG A 36 11.36 3.11 -16.29
C ARG A 36 10.86 1.71 -16.61
N GLN A 37 11.74 0.90 -17.19
CA GLN A 37 11.47 -0.49 -17.60
C GLN A 37 12.46 -1.46 -16.93
N ASP A 38 13.50 -0.95 -16.31
CA ASP A 38 14.57 -1.66 -15.58
C ASP A 38 14.09 -2.14 -14.20
N ILE A 39 12.98 -2.85 -14.18
CA ILE A 39 12.26 -3.28 -12.99
C ILE A 39 12.39 -4.80 -12.81
N ILE A 40 12.83 -5.22 -11.63
CA ILE A 40 12.82 -6.61 -11.17
C ILE A 40 11.57 -6.76 -10.31
N LEU A 41 10.65 -7.59 -10.75
CA LEU A 41 9.49 -7.98 -9.96
C LEU A 41 9.90 -9.05 -8.95
N CYS A 42 9.51 -8.91 -7.69
CA CYS A 42 9.63 -9.99 -6.71
C CYS A 42 8.26 -10.29 -6.10
N ASP A 43 7.68 -11.45 -6.42
CA ASP A 43 6.36 -11.86 -5.92
C ASP A 43 6.14 -13.37 -6.04
N SER A 44 5.16 -13.89 -5.27
CA SER A 44 4.58 -15.21 -5.46
C SER A 44 3.32 -15.06 -6.30
N LEU A 45 3.32 -15.56 -7.53
CA LEU A 45 2.21 -15.37 -8.46
C LEU A 45 1.02 -16.30 -8.15
N GLY A 46 1.28 -17.46 -7.52
CA GLY A 46 0.24 -18.41 -7.17
C GLY A 46 -0.42 -19.06 -8.39
N SER A 47 -1.67 -19.47 -8.21
CA SER A 47 -2.49 -20.14 -9.25
C SER A 47 -3.78 -19.37 -9.58
N ASP A 48 -3.94 -18.16 -9.03
CA ASP A 48 -5.06 -17.26 -9.28
C ASP A 48 -4.77 -16.23 -10.38
N ASP A 49 -5.68 -15.30 -10.58
CA ASP A 49 -5.59 -14.26 -11.61
C ASP A 49 -4.65 -13.08 -11.25
N LYS A 50 -3.87 -13.17 -10.17
CA LYS A 50 -2.96 -12.10 -9.73
C LYS A 50 -1.97 -11.67 -10.81
N TRP A 51 -1.50 -12.61 -11.65
CA TRP A 51 -0.60 -12.33 -12.77
C TRP A 51 -1.17 -11.34 -13.78
N ARG A 52 -2.52 -11.21 -13.87
CA ARG A 52 -3.17 -10.27 -14.78
C ARG A 52 -2.85 -8.82 -14.47
N ASN A 53 -2.52 -8.52 -13.21
CA ASN A 53 -2.03 -7.20 -12.79
C ASN A 53 -0.74 -6.79 -13.50
N LEU A 54 -0.05 -7.73 -14.14
CA LEU A 54 1.19 -7.50 -14.88
C LEU A 54 0.99 -7.34 -16.40
N ASN A 55 -0.21 -7.53 -16.89
CA ASN A 55 -0.51 -7.34 -18.31
C ASN A 55 -0.12 -5.92 -18.75
N GLY A 56 0.57 -5.82 -19.89
CA GLY A 56 1.00 -4.55 -20.47
C GLY A 56 2.15 -3.85 -19.72
N LYS A 57 2.71 -4.45 -18.66
CA LYS A 57 3.83 -3.86 -17.91
C LYS A 57 5.19 -4.33 -18.43
N SER A 58 6.13 -3.41 -18.46
CA SER A 58 7.53 -3.68 -18.81
C SER A 58 8.34 -3.97 -17.57
N ILE A 59 8.82 -5.21 -17.44
CA ILE A 59 9.70 -5.68 -16.38
C ILE A 59 10.84 -6.48 -17.04
N ILE A 60 12.01 -6.52 -16.42
CA ILE A 60 13.18 -7.21 -16.98
C ILE A 60 13.42 -8.59 -16.37
N ASP A 61 12.93 -8.82 -15.16
CA ASP A 61 13.09 -10.10 -14.46
C ASP A 61 12.03 -10.32 -13.40
N VAL A 62 11.82 -11.60 -13.03
CA VAL A 62 10.88 -12.03 -12.01
C VAL A 62 11.57 -12.96 -11.03
N LEU A 63 11.61 -12.58 -9.76
CA LEU A 63 12.13 -13.38 -8.65
C LEU A 63 10.98 -13.84 -7.75
N SER A 64 11.08 -15.06 -7.23
CA SER A 64 10.26 -15.43 -6.08
C SER A 64 10.78 -14.76 -4.80
N PRO A 65 9.97 -14.58 -3.75
CA PRO A 65 10.44 -14.12 -2.44
C PRO A 65 11.55 -15.02 -1.87
N ALA A 66 11.50 -16.34 -2.15
CA ALA A 66 12.53 -17.28 -1.72
C ALA A 66 13.86 -17.05 -2.44
N ASP A 67 13.84 -16.76 -3.76
CA ASP A 67 15.06 -16.46 -4.51
C ASP A 67 15.72 -15.18 -3.99
N LEU A 68 14.93 -14.10 -3.80
CA LEU A 68 15.47 -12.86 -3.25
C LEU A 68 15.97 -13.05 -1.81
N SER A 69 15.29 -13.83 -0.98
CA SER A 69 15.74 -14.19 0.37
C SER A 69 17.08 -14.92 0.34
N SER A 70 17.24 -15.89 -0.57
CA SER A 70 18.49 -16.64 -0.74
C SER A 70 19.65 -15.72 -1.16
N LEU A 71 19.41 -14.78 -2.06
CA LEU A 71 20.40 -13.77 -2.46
C LEU A 71 20.80 -12.89 -1.27
N MET A 72 19.84 -12.40 -0.49
CA MET A 72 20.11 -11.59 0.71
C MET A 72 20.93 -12.36 1.75
N GLN A 73 20.59 -13.62 2.02
CA GLN A 73 21.28 -14.47 2.99
C GLN A 73 22.70 -14.85 2.55
N SER A 74 22.95 -14.97 1.26
CA SER A 74 24.30 -15.20 0.72
C SER A 74 25.23 -13.98 0.87
N GLY A 75 24.70 -12.81 1.22
CA GLY A 75 25.42 -11.54 1.28
C GLY A 75 25.74 -10.94 -0.08
N SER A 76 25.23 -11.53 -1.17
CA SER A 76 25.41 -11.05 -2.54
C SER A 76 24.07 -11.05 -3.29
N LEU A 77 23.82 -9.99 -4.07
CA LEU A 77 22.68 -9.92 -4.97
C LEU A 77 22.95 -10.59 -6.34
N GLY A 78 23.98 -11.42 -6.45
CA GLY A 78 24.30 -12.18 -7.65
C GLY A 78 24.54 -11.26 -8.87
N SER A 79 23.83 -11.54 -9.98
CA SER A 79 23.92 -10.73 -11.22
C SER A 79 23.46 -9.27 -11.05
N TYR A 80 22.76 -8.94 -9.98
CA TYR A 80 22.23 -7.60 -9.68
C TYR A 80 23.17 -6.77 -8.77
N GLU A 81 24.26 -7.35 -8.30
CA GLU A 81 25.21 -6.69 -7.37
C GLU A 81 25.69 -5.34 -7.92
N GLY A 82 25.54 -4.28 -7.12
CA GLY A 82 25.91 -2.92 -7.49
C GLY A 82 25.02 -2.24 -8.53
N LYS A 83 23.96 -2.92 -9.02
CA LYS A 83 23.09 -2.41 -10.08
C LYS A 83 21.72 -1.93 -9.55
N ILE A 84 21.35 -2.23 -8.31
CA ILE A 84 20.08 -1.81 -7.72
C ILE A 84 20.22 -0.41 -7.14
N GLU A 85 19.28 0.48 -7.47
CA GLU A 85 19.24 1.83 -6.89
C GLU A 85 18.20 1.98 -5.78
N ALA A 86 17.08 1.25 -5.89
CA ALA A 86 15.99 1.34 -4.93
C ALA A 86 15.17 0.04 -4.86
N VAL A 87 14.56 -0.17 -3.71
CA VAL A 87 13.55 -1.19 -3.49
C VAL A 87 12.24 -0.53 -3.08
N PHE A 88 11.15 -0.85 -3.77
CA PHE A 88 9.79 -0.65 -3.30
C PHE A 88 9.32 -1.94 -2.64
N HIS A 89 9.31 -1.95 -1.31
CA HIS A 89 8.95 -3.14 -0.54
C HIS A 89 7.47 -3.11 -0.17
N LEU A 90 6.64 -3.75 -0.99
CA LEU A 90 5.18 -3.83 -0.85
C LEU A 90 4.70 -5.26 -0.60
N GLY A 91 5.62 -6.24 -0.73
CA GLY A 91 5.34 -7.64 -0.48
C GLY A 91 5.10 -7.92 1.00
N ALA A 92 3.94 -8.49 1.30
CA ALA A 92 3.55 -8.93 2.64
C ALA A 92 2.30 -9.82 2.56
N ASN A 93 2.09 -10.66 3.56
CA ASN A 93 0.77 -11.20 3.85
C ASN A 93 -0.07 -10.07 4.48
N SER A 94 -1.00 -9.51 3.72
CA SER A 94 -1.80 -8.34 4.11
C SER A 94 -3.17 -8.72 4.70
N SER A 95 -3.41 -10.01 4.97
CA SER A 95 -4.66 -10.48 5.55
C SER A 95 -4.78 -10.05 7.01
N THR A 96 -5.76 -9.20 7.30
CA THR A 96 -6.06 -8.76 8.67
C THR A 96 -6.77 -9.83 9.52
N VAL A 97 -7.19 -10.92 8.88
CA VAL A 97 -7.85 -12.07 9.52
C VAL A 97 -6.95 -13.32 9.55
N GLU A 98 -5.68 -13.18 9.16
CA GLU A 98 -4.71 -14.27 9.28
C GLU A 98 -4.46 -14.61 10.75
N THR A 99 -4.51 -15.89 11.06
CA THR A 99 -4.33 -16.42 12.42
C THR A 99 -2.99 -17.11 12.62
N ASP A 100 -2.28 -17.46 11.53
CA ASP A 100 -0.92 -18.01 11.62
C ASP A 100 0.09 -16.86 11.83
N VAL A 101 0.35 -16.58 13.10
CA VAL A 101 1.25 -15.49 13.51
C VAL A 101 2.70 -15.80 13.14
N ASP A 102 3.13 -17.06 13.12
CA ASP A 102 4.49 -17.47 12.75
C ASP A 102 4.73 -17.25 11.24
N ALA A 103 3.73 -17.52 10.40
CA ALA A 103 3.76 -17.17 8.98
C ALA A 103 3.87 -15.66 8.78
N LEU A 104 3.02 -14.87 9.48
CA LEU A 104 3.08 -13.40 9.45
C LEU A 104 4.44 -12.86 9.92
N LEU A 105 5.02 -13.42 10.99
CA LEU A 105 6.36 -13.03 11.45
C LEU A 105 7.42 -13.31 10.39
N THR A 106 7.33 -14.43 9.72
CA THR A 106 8.30 -14.82 8.68
C THR A 106 8.18 -13.92 7.45
N GLU A 107 6.95 -13.74 6.93
CA GLU A 107 6.69 -13.05 5.68
C GLU A 107 6.71 -11.51 5.82
N ASN A 108 6.20 -10.97 6.94
CA ASN A 108 6.08 -9.52 7.10
C ASN A 108 7.23 -8.90 7.88
N PHE A 109 7.70 -9.57 8.95
CA PHE A 109 8.69 -8.99 9.84
C PHE A 109 10.12 -9.42 9.48
N ARG A 110 10.43 -10.72 9.50
CA ARG A 110 11.79 -11.21 9.27
C ARG A 110 12.30 -10.87 7.87
N TYR A 111 11.45 -11.10 6.87
CA TYR A 111 11.76 -10.75 5.48
C TYR A 111 12.05 -9.24 5.32
N SER A 112 11.24 -8.38 5.94
CA SER A 112 11.46 -6.92 5.93
C SER A 112 12.75 -6.54 6.64
N CYS A 113 13.10 -7.21 7.75
CA CYS A 113 14.37 -7.01 8.46
C CYS A 113 15.59 -7.36 7.60
N ASP A 114 15.53 -8.50 6.89
CA ASP A 114 16.63 -8.92 6.02
C ASP A 114 16.80 -7.98 4.83
N LEU A 115 15.68 -7.52 4.27
CA LEU A 115 15.69 -6.54 3.19
C LEU A 115 16.26 -5.18 3.65
N TRP A 116 15.86 -4.71 4.85
CA TRP A 116 16.42 -3.50 5.46
C TRP A 116 17.94 -3.60 5.60
N ARG A 117 18.46 -4.69 6.20
CA ARG A 117 19.91 -4.91 6.40
C ARG A 117 20.64 -4.97 5.08
N THR A 118 20.05 -5.64 4.08
CA THR A 118 20.63 -5.72 2.73
C THR A 118 20.70 -4.34 2.09
N CYS A 119 19.62 -3.56 2.16
CA CYS A 119 19.59 -2.21 1.62
C CYS A 119 20.61 -1.29 2.32
N ALA A 120 20.73 -1.37 3.65
CA ALA A 120 21.71 -0.61 4.41
C ALA A 120 23.15 -0.97 4.02
N SER A 121 23.49 -2.27 3.99
CA SER A 121 24.86 -2.72 3.68
C SER A 121 25.27 -2.50 2.23
N LYS A 122 24.32 -2.48 1.28
CA LYS A 122 24.57 -2.31 -0.16
C LYS A 122 24.36 -0.87 -0.66
N GLY A 123 23.96 0.05 0.22
CA GLY A 123 23.69 1.44 -0.18
C GLY A 123 22.48 1.59 -1.11
N ILE A 124 21.46 0.74 -0.93
CA ILE A 124 20.23 0.72 -1.72
C ILE A 124 19.13 1.50 -0.99
N ARG A 125 18.39 2.35 -1.69
CA ARG A 125 17.26 3.10 -1.14
C ARG A 125 16.08 2.18 -0.88
N LEU A 126 15.33 2.40 0.21
CA LEU A 126 14.19 1.57 0.60
C LEU A 126 12.95 2.41 0.86
N ILE A 127 11.89 2.18 0.07
CA ILE A 127 10.55 2.68 0.30
C ILE A 127 9.68 1.47 0.63
N TYR A 128 9.05 1.45 1.82
CA TYR A 128 8.37 0.24 2.30
C TYR A 128 6.96 0.51 2.81
N ALA A 129 6.10 -0.51 2.67
CA ALA A 129 4.73 -0.47 3.15
C ALA A 129 4.64 -0.81 4.64
N SER A 130 4.19 0.14 5.45
CA SER A 130 3.55 -0.06 6.73
C SER A 130 2.03 0.03 6.55
N SER A 131 1.27 0.20 7.64
CA SER A 131 -0.19 0.19 7.58
C SER A 131 -0.80 1.04 8.68
N ALA A 132 -1.95 1.68 8.43
CA ALA A 132 -2.78 2.30 9.45
C ALA A 132 -3.32 1.28 10.48
N ALA A 133 -3.31 -0.03 10.17
CA ALA A 133 -3.63 -1.08 11.14
C ALA A 133 -2.72 -1.06 12.39
N THR A 134 -1.54 -0.43 12.31
CA THR A 134 -0.63 -0.24 13.45
C THR A 134 -1.21 0.68 14.53
N TYR A 135 -2.15 1.57 14.19
CA TYR A 135 -2.78 2.49 15.14
C TYR A 135 -3.84 1.83 16.04
N GLY A 136 -4.23 0.59 15.71
CA GLY A 136 -5.26 -0.11 16.47
C GLY A 136 -6.62 0.57 16.39
N ASN A 137 -7.25 0.82 17.53
CA ASN A 137 -8.54 1.49 17.59
C ASN A 137 -8.47 3.03 17.44
N GLY A 138 -7.27 3.58 17.28
CA GLY A 138 -7.06 5.02 17.14
C GLY A 138 -7.08 5.81 18.46
N SER A 139 -7.14 5.15 19.63
CA SER A 139 -7.19 5.85 20.93
C SER A 139 -5.94 6.68 21.23
N ALA A 140 -4.79 6.32 20.62
CA ALA A 140 -3.54 7.09 20.69
C ALA A 140 -3.41 8.14 19.58
N GLY A 141 -4.47 8.35 18.76
CA GLY A 141 -4.44 9.21 17.57
C GLY A 141 -3.82 8.53 16.36
N PHE A 142 -3.63 9.31 15.28
CA PHE A 142 -3.11 8.85 14.00
C PHE A 142 -1.86 9.65 13.59
N THR A 143 -1.06 10.07 14.54
CA THR A 143 0.20 10.77 14.28
C THR A 143 1.28 9.79 13.85
N ASP A 144 1.96 10.07 12.75
CA ASP A 144 3.05 9.26 12.22
C ASP A 144 4.42 9.69 12.75
N GLY A 145 5.44 8.88 12.48
CA GLY A 145 6.84 9.15 12.80
C GLY A 145 7.56 7.95 13.39
N LEU A 146 8.87 8.13 13.58
CA LEU A 146 9.78 7.13 14.13
C LEU A 146 10.22 7.48 15.58
N ASP A 147 9.37 8.21 16.29
CA ASP A 147 9.58 8.43 17.72
C ASP A 147 9.23 7.16 18.51
N GLU A 148 10.17 6.66 19.31
CA GLU A 148 10.00 5.40 20.04
C GLU A 148 8.92 5.48 21.12
N GLU A 149 8.76 6.63 21.78
CA GLU A 149 7.73 6.83 22.80
C GLU A 149 6.34 6.84 22.16
N LEU A 150 6.19 7.54 21.01
CA LEU A 150 4.96 7.54 20.24
C LEU A 150 4.61 6.10 19.78
N LEU A 151 5.55 5.40 19.17
CA LEU A 151 5.31 4.03 18.71
C LEU A 151 4.95 3.09 19.87
N ALA A 152 5.54 3.28 21.05
CA ALA A 152 5.21 2.47 22.22
C ALA A 152 3.76 2.63 22.73
N THR A 153 3.05 3.68 22.34
CA THR A 153 1.63 3.88 22.69
C THR A 153 0.66 3.10 21.84
N LEU A 154 1.06 2.71 20.62
CA LEU A 154 0.16 2.08 19.64
C LEU A 154 -0.20 0.65 20.05
N ARG A 155 -1.45 0.25 19.78
CA ARG A 155 -2.02 -1.06 20.13
C ARG A 155 -2.76 -1.66 18.94
N PRO A 156 -2.05 -2.31 18.00
CA PRO A 156 -2.68 -3.01 16.88
C PRO A 156 -3.74 -4.01 17.33
N LEU A 157 -4.84 -4.12 16.58
CA LEU A 157 -5.97 -4.98 16.92
C LEU A 157 -5.86 -6.41 16.34
N ASN A 158 -4.90 -6.65 15.43
CA ASN A 158 -4.71 -7.94 14.79
C ASN A 158 -3.21 -8.23 14.57
N ALA A 159 -2.89 -9.49 14.31
CA ALA A 159 -1.52 -9.97 14.14
C ALA A 159 -0.82 -9.31 12.94
N TYR A 160 -1.54 -9.06 11.83
CA TYR A 160 -1.00 -8.32 10.69
C TYR A 160 -0.51 -6.90 11.11
N GLY A 161 -1.38 -6.11 11.74
CA GLY A 161 -1.03 -4.79 12.21
C GLY A 161 0.13 -4.82 13.22
N TRP A 162 0.16 -5.84 14.09
CA TRP A 162 1.25 -6.02 15.04
C TRP A 162 2.59 -6.31 14.35
N THR A 163 2.65 -7.16 13.32
CA THR A 163 3.91 -7.43 12.60
C THR A 163 4.45 -6.20 11.86
N LYS A 164 3.57 -5.37 11.29
CA LYS A 164 3.95 -4.09 10.68
C LYS A 164 4.45 -3.10 11.75
N HIS A 165 3.76 -3.03 12.88
CA HIS A 165 4.17 -2.19 14.00
C HIS A 165 5.53 -2.61 14.59
N LEU A 166 5.75 -3.91 14.75
CA LEU A 166 7.04 -4.46 15.22
C LEU A 166 8.19 -4.05 14.28
N PHE A 167 7.95 -4.03 12.96
CA PHE A 167 8.93 -3.55 12.00
C PHE A 167 9.18 -2.04 12.16
N ASP A 168 8.12 -1.22 12.25
CA ASP A 168 8.25 0.24 12.47
C ASP A 168 9.06 0.56 13.75
N GLN A 169 8.84 -0.18 14.86
CA GLN A 169 9.61 -0.03 16.10
C GLN A 169 11.09 -0.38 15.91
N ASN A 170 11.40 -1.41 15.13
CA ASN A 170 12.79 -1.76 14.85
C ASN A 170 13.46 -0.72 13.95
N VAL A 171 12.75 -0.21 12.95
CA VAL A 171 13.25 0.90 12.11
C VAL A 171 13.56 2.12 12.97
N ALA A 172 12.69 2.50 13.92
CA ALA A 172 12.94 3.62 14.84
C ALA A 172 14.27 3.48 15.60
N ARG A 173 14.62 2.27 16.03
CA ARG A 173 15.90 1.99 16.69
C ARG A 173 17.08 2.00 15.72
N TRP A 174 16.95 1.35 14.56
CA TRP A 174 18.05 1.23 13.60
C TRP A 174 18.47 2.55 12.99
N VAL A 175 17.55 3.49 12.79
CA VAL A 175 17.87 4.80 12.22
C VAL A 175 18.71 5.69 13.15
N GLN A 176 18.83 5.34 14.43
CA GLN A 176 19.70 6.03 15.38
C GLN A 176 21.20 5.80 15.04
N ASP A 177 21.53 4.65 14.43
CA ASP A 177 22.87 4.36 13.94
C ASP A 177 22.98 4.59 12.43
N PRO A 178 23.73 5.60 11.96
CA PRO A 178 23.93 5.86 10.53
C PRO A 178 24.45 4.65 9.72
N GLY A 179 25.21 3.75 10.35
CA GLY A 179 25.76 2.54 9.72
C GLY A 179 24.72 1.43 9.51
N SER A 180 23.60 1.52 10.19
CA SER A 180 22.55 0.49 10.20
C SER A 180 21.33 0.84 9.35
N ARG A 181 21.36 1.94 8.59
CA ARG A 181 20.23 2.42 7.80
C ARG A 181 20.51 2.54 6.31
N PRO A 182 19.55 2.28 5.43
CA PRO A 182 19.64 2.60 4.00
C PRO A 182 19.91 4.09 3.77
N PRO A 183 20.52 4.48 2.63
CA PRO A 183 20.78 5.90 2.31
C PRO A 183 19.49 6.72 2.20
N GLN A 184 18.39 6.10 1.82
CA GLN A 184 17.02 6.59 1.97
C GLN A 184 16.17 5.48 2.55
N TYR A 185 15.33 5.81 3.53
CA TYR A 185 14.31 4.94 4.08
C TYR A 185 13.00 5.72 4.25
N ALA A 186 11.94 5.24 3.66
CA ALA A 186 10.63 5.85 3.76
C ALA A 186 9.57 4.77 4.00
N GLY A 187 8.99 4.75 5.19
CA GLY A 187 7.88 3.89 5.56
C GLY A 187 6.55 4.58 5.29
N LEU A 188 5.57 3.85 4.79
CA LEU A 188 4.28 4.38 4.38
C LEU A 188 3.16 3.63 5.09
N LYS A 189 2.50 4.30 6.04
CA LYS A 189 1.30 3.79 6.71
C LYS A 189 0.09 4.06 5.81
N PHE A 190 -0.23 3.09 4.95
CA PHE A 190 -1.38 3.17 4.06
C PHE A 190 -2.69 3.08 4.85
N PHE A 191 -3.60 4.01 4.57
CA PHE A 191 -4.97 3.98 5.05
C PHE A 191 -5.85 3.11 4.13
N ASN A 192 -7.11 3.41 3.94
CA ASN A 192 -8.04 2.55 3.21
C ASN A 192 -7.89 2.75 1.69
N VAL A 193 -6.92 2.05 1.10
CA VAL A 193 -6.62 2.15 -0.34
C VAL A 193 -7.67 1.44 -1.17
N TYR A 194 -8.13 2.08 -2.27
CA TYR A 194 -9.02 1.50 -3.27
C TYR A 194 -8.54 1.82 -4.69
N GLY A 195 -8.93 1.01 -5.69
CA GLY A 195 -8.61 1.28 -7.08
C GLY A 195 -8.29 0.04 -7.91
N PRO A 196 -7.88 0.22 -9.18
CA PRO A 196 -7.61 -0.89 -10.10
C PRO A 196 -6.53 -1.85 -9.59
N ASN A 197 -6.60 -3.09 -10.06
CA ASN A 197 -5.70 -4.20 -9.75
C ASN A 197 -5.88 -4.85 -8.37
N GLU A 198 -6.97 -4.58 -7.64
CA GLU A 198 -7.27 -5.24 -6.36
C GLU A 198 -8.09 -6.53 -6.50
N TYR A 199 -8.42 -6.95 -7.71
CA TYR A 199 -9.43 -8.00 -8.03
C TYR A 199 -9.09 -9.38 -7.47
N HIS A 200 -7.82 -9.71 -7.29
CA HIS A 200 -7.32 -10.97 -6.73
C HIS A 200 -7.46 -11.09 -5.20
N LYS A 201 -7.82 -9.99 -4.49
CA LYS A 201 -7.78 -9.95 -3.02
C LYS A 201 -8.95 -10.66 -2.31
N GLY A 202 -9.82 -11.34 -3.04
CA GLY A 202 -10.97 -12.02 -2.43
C GLY A 202 -11.83 -11.06 -1.60
N PHE A 203 -12.08 -11.41 -0.35
CA PHE A 203 -12.86 -10.59 0.60
C PHE A 203 -12.08 -9.38 1.17
N MET A 204 -10.78 -9.28 0.89
CA MET A 204 -9.94 -8.13 1.27
C MET A 204 -9.96 -6.99 0.23
N LYS A 205 -10.81 -7.08 -0.79
CA LYS A 205 -11.05 -5.98 -1.73
C LYS A 205 -11.62 -4.78 -1.01
N SER A 206 -11.43 -3.58 -1.57
CA SER A 206 -12.11 -2.39 -1.08
C SER A 206 -13.64 -2.52 -1.20
N VAL A 207 -14.37 -1.77 -0.39
CA VAL A 207 -15.83 -1.72 -0.46
C VAL A 207 -16.30 -1.27 -1.85
N VAL A 208 -15.57 -0.37 -2.52
CA VAL A 208 -15.88 0.06 -3.90
C VAL A 208 -15.88 -1.16 -4.84
N CYS A 209 -14.81 -1.95 -4.83
CA CYS A 209 -14.67 -3.12 -5.69
C CYS A 209 -15.67 -4.24 -5.30
N GLU A 210 -15.87 -4.45 -4.00
CA GLU A 210 -16.80 -5.48 -3.50
C GLU A 210 -18.25 -5.17 -3.90
N LYS A 211 -18.67 -3.92 -3.76
CA LYS A 211 -20.07 -3.52 -3.98
C LYS A 211 -20.38 -3.12 -5.43
N TYR A 212 -19.36 -2.92 -6.26
CA TYR A 212 -19.54 -2.51 -7.66
C TYR A 212 -20.53 -3.39 -8.43
N THR A 213 -20.41 -4.72 -8.35
CA THR A 213 -21.26 -5.64 -9.13
C THR A 213 -22.74 -5.46 -8.77
N MET A 214 -23.07 -5.26 -7.49
CA MET A 214 -24.44 -5.04 -7.04
C MET A 214 -24.95 -3.69 -7.55
N ALA A 215 -24.19 -2.62 -7.34
CA ALA A 215 -24.54 -1.28 -7.84
C ALA A 215 -24.68 -1.25 -9.36
N HIS A 216 -23.79 -1.94 -10.09
CA HIS A 216 -23.85 -2.06 -11.55
C HIS A 216 -25.12 -2.76 -12.04
N ARG A 217 -25.63 -3.74 -11.29
CA ARG A 217 -26.90 -4.45 -11.57
C ARG A 217 -28.13 -3.69 -11.06
N ASP A 218 -27.95 -2.49 -10.52
CA ASP A 218 -29.02 -1.71 -9.91
C ASP A 218 -29.64 -2.39 -8.66
N GLU A 219 -28.88 -3.26 -8.01
CA GLU A 219 -29.24 -3.96 -6.78
C GLU A 219 -28.82 -3.11 -5.56
N PRO A 220 -29.57 -3.21 -4.42
CA PRO A 220 -29.16 -2.54 -3.19
C PRO A 220 -27.83 -3.07 -2.67
N ILE A 221 -26.88 -2.18 -2.38
CA ILE A 221 -25.65 -2.54 -1.67
C ILE A 221 -25.89 -2.61 -0.16
N THR A 222 -25.15 -3.47 0.53
CA THR A 222 -25.27 -3.65 1.97
C THR A 222 -24.15 -2.91 2.70
N LEU A 223 -24.52 -2.12 3.71
CA LEU A 223 -23.61 -1.49 4.67
C LEU A 223 -23.96 -1.94 6.09
N PHE A 224 -23.02 -1.85 7.02
CA PHE A 224 -23.26 -2.22 8.40
C PHE A 224 -24.02 -1.13 9.15
N LYS A 225 -24.98 -1.58 9.99
CA LYS A 225 -25.56 -0.73 11.03
C LYS A 225 -24.47 -0.29 12.02
N SER A 226 -24.70 0.84 12.68
CA SER A 226 -23.86 1.28 13.79
C SER A 226 -24.29 0.61 15.10
N TYR A 227 -23.30 0.26 15.92
CA TYR A 227 -23.48 -0.16 17.32
C TYR A 227 -22.80 0.84 18.28
N ASN A 228 -22.51 2.03 17.78
CA ASN A 228 -21.98 3.15 18.53
C ASN A 228 -22.89 4.37 18.27
N GLU A 229 -23.48 4.89 19.33
CA GLU A 229 -24.43 6.02 19.27
C GLU A 229 -23.88 7.30 18.64
N ALA A 230 -22.55 7.42 18.56
CA ALA A 230 -21.90 8.56 17.90
C ALA A 230 -21.97 8.51 16.37
N TYR A 231 -22.42 7.39 15.77
CA TYR A 231 -22.45 7.17 14.33
C TYR A 231 -23.81 6.64 13.91
N THR A 232 -24.33 7.13 12.78
CA THR A 232 -25.49 6.54 12.10
C THR A 232 -25.15 5.21 11.44
N ASP A 233 -26.14 4.45 11.01
CA ASP A 233 -25.96 3.30 10.14
C ASP A 233 -25.26 3.74 8.86
N GLY A 234 -24.20 3.06 8.41
CA GLY A 234 -23.37 3.47 7.28
C GLY A 234 -22.46 4.68 7.54
N GLY A 235 -22.64 5.37 8.67
CA GLY A 235 -21.92 6.60 9.03
C GLY A 235 -20.53 6.38 9.67
N GLN A 236 -20.04 5.15 9.77
CA GLN A 236 -18.67 4.89 10.22
C GLN A 236 -17.68 5.51 9.23
N LEU A 237 -16.59 6.08 9.74
CA LEU A 237 -15.69 6.94 8.99
C LEU A 237 -14.34 6.26 8.69
N ARG A 238 -13.88 6.40 7.44
CA ARG A 238 -12.56 5.95 6.99
C ARG A 238 -11.88 7.01 6.14
N ASP A 239 -10.58 7.06 6.24
CA ASP A 239 -9.76 7.79 5.27
C ASP A 239 -9.54 6.88 4.05
N PHE A 240 -10.37 7.08 3.02
CA PHE A 240 -10.28 6.38 1.75
C PHE A 240 -9.30 7.10 0.84
N ILE A 241 -8.30 6.40 0.35
CA ILE A 241 -7.30 6.96 -0.56
C ILE A 241 -7.24 6.19 -1.88
N TYR A 242 -7.20 6.91 -2.99
CA TYR A 242 -7.10 6.32 -4.30
C TYR A 242 -5.69 5.77 -4.54
N VAL A 243 -5.57 4.58 -5.16
CA VAL A 243 -4.27 3.92 -5.35
C VAL A 243 -3.30 4.73 -6.18
N LYS A 244 -3.79 5.55 -7.13
CA LYS A 244 -2.91 6.44 -7.93
C LYS A 244 -2.24 7.49 -7.04
N ASP A 245 -2.92 8.03 -6.04
CA ASP A 245 -2.34 8.97 -5.07
C ASP A 245 -1.24 8.29 -4.22
N CYS A 246 -1.45 7.01 -3.85
CA CYS A 246 -0.42 6.23 -3.17
C CYS A 246 0.83 6.08 -4.05
N VAL A 247 0.64 5.83 -5.35
CA VAL A 247 1.74 5.76 -6.34
C VAL A 247 2.44 7.10 -6.44
N ASP A 248 1.71 8.21 -6.51
CA ASP A 248 2.29 9.55 -6.60
C ASP A 248 3.17 9.88 -5.39
N VAL A 249 2.76 9.52 -4.17
CA VAL A 249 3.59 9.66 -2.97
C VAL A 249 4.87 8.83 -3.09
N MET A 250 4.77 7.57 -3.52
CA MET A 250 5.93 6.69 -3.65
C MET A 250 6.91 7.17 -4.73
N LEU A 251 6.41 7.61 -5.88
CA LEU A 251 7.24 8.12 -6.95
C LEU A 251 7.86 9.48 -6.61
N TRP A 252 7.15 10.33 -5.87
CA TRP A 252 7.72 11.56 -5.33
C TRP A 252 8.87 11.25 -4.35
N LEU A 253 8.72 10.28 -3.44
CA LEU A 253 9.81 9.84 -2.56
C LEU A 253 11.00 9.29 -3.35
N PHE A 254 10.73 8.54 -4.42
CA PHE A 254 11.78 8.07 -5.32
C PHE A 254 12.56 9.21 -5.96
N ASP A 255 11.88 10.31 -6.34
CA ASP A 255 12.49 11.50 -6.93
C ASP A 255 13.16 12.43 -5.89
N THR A 256 12.87 12.22 -4.59
CA THR A 256 13.41 13.04 -3.49
C THR A 256 14.21 12.19 -2.50
N PRO A 257 15.40 11.69 -2.87
CA PRO A 257 16.16 10.69 -2.11
C PRO A 257 16.63 11.15 -0.72
N ASN A 258 16.55 12.42 -0.41
CA ASN A 258 16.91 12.98 0.90
C ASN A 258 15.75 12.96 1.92
N VAL A 259 14.54 12.59 1.49
CA VAL A 259 13.38 12.48 2.38
C VAL A 259 13.39 11.11 3.05
N ASN A 260 13.42 11.11 4.37
CA ASN A 260 13.46 9.92 5.21
C ASN A 260 12.39 10.00 6.30
N GLY A 261 11.87 8.86 6.72
CA GLY A 261 10.94 8.79 7.86
C GLY A 261 9.83 7.77 7.69
N LEU A 262 8.83 7.89 8.55
CA LEU A 262 7.60 7.10 8.50
C LEU A 262 6.44 8.08 8.32
N PHE A 263 5.65 7.88 7.27
CA PHE A 263 4.63 8.81 6.80
C PHE A 263 3.27 8.13 6.68
N ASN A 264 2.22 8.83 7.09
CA ASN A 264 0.86 8.46 6.74
C ASN A 264 0.59 8.69 5.25
N VAL A 265 -0.08 7.72 4.63
CA VAL A 265 -0.60 7.83 3.26
C VAL A 265 -2.10 7.62 3.28
N GLY A 266 -2.79 8.72 3.44
CA GLY A 266 -4.22 8.94 3.44
C GLY A 266 -4.50 10.34 2.93
N THR A 267 -5.76 10.69 2.75
CA THR A 267 -6.17 12.02 2.26
C THR A 267 -6.17 13.08 3.35
N GLY A 268 -6.22 12.66 4.63
CA GLY A 268 -6.47 13.53 5.78
C GLY A 268 -7.95 13.92 5.92
N GLN A 269 -8.85 13.25 5.20
CA GLN A 269 -10.29 13.47 5.23
C GLN A 269 -11.03 12.15 5.43
N ALA A 270 -11.58 11.94 6.60
CA ALA A 270 -12.42 10.78 6.88
C ALA A 270 -13.79 10.94 6.20
N ARG A 271 -14.23 9.91 5.50
CA ARG A 271 -15.51 9.86 4.78
C ARG A 271 -16.30 8.62 5.23
N SER A 272 -17.62 8.73 5.18
CA SER A 272 -18.51 7.65 5.58
C SER A 272 -18.65 6.58 4.50
N PHE A 273 -19.10 5.39 4.92
CA PHE A 273 -19.45 4.34 3.95
C PHE A 273 -20.69 4.72 3.13
N ASP A 274 -21.61 5.54 3.69
CA ASP A 274 -22.73 6.10 2.93
C ASP A 274 -22.23 6.99 1.79
N GLU A 275 -21.33 7.94 2.06
CA GLU A 275 -20.75 8.81 1.04
C GLU A 275 -20.01 8.00 -0.04
N LEU A 276 -19.30 6.93 0.34
CA LEU A 276 -18.65 6.03 -0.61
C LEU A 276 -19.69 5.32 -1.50
N ALA A 277 -20.79 4.86 -0.91
CA ALA A 277 -21.85 4.19 -1.63
C ALA A 277 -22.57 5.15 -2.60
N GLU A 278 -22.89 6.35 -2.15
CA GLU A 278 -23.48 7.40 -2.99
C GLU A 278 -22.56 7.75 -4.17
N ALA A 279 -21.27 7.93 -3.92
CA ALA A 279 -20.28 8.17 -4.97
C ALA A 279 -20.21 7.02 -6.00
N LEU A 280 -20.32 5.75 -5.54
CA LEU A 280 -20.32 4.59 -6.42
C LEU A 280 -21.56 4.57 -7.33
N PHE A 281 -22.76 4.81 -6.80
CA PHE A 281 -23.98 4.91 -7.60
C PHE A 281 -23.92 6.11 -8.54
N SER A 282 -23.47 7.26 -8.09
CA SER A 282 -23.28 8.46 -8.90
C SER A 282 -22.35 8.21 -10.09
N ALA A 283 -21.22 7.51 -9.88
CA ALA A 283 -20.30 7.12 -10.93
C ALA A 283 -20.93 6.19 -11.98
N LEU A 284 -21.99 5.46 -11.62
CA LEU A 284 -22.76 4.60 -12.52
C LEU A 284 -23.98 5.33 -13.16
N GLY A 285 -24.21 6.59 -12.80
CA GLY A 285 -25.39 7.35 -13.26
C GLY A 285 -26.70 6.83 -12.67
N LYS A 286 -26.70 6.32 -11.43
CA LYS A 286 -27.83 5.67 -10.77
C LYS A 286 -28.17 6.34 -9.44
N GLU A 287 -29.42 6.17 -9.01
CA GLU A 287 -29.86 6.57 -7.67
C GLU A 287 -29.33 5.59 -6.60
N PRO A 288 -28.86 6.08 -5.47
CA PRO A 288 -28.37 5.24 -4.39
C PRO A 288 -29.44 4.28 -3.84
N LYS A 289 -29.08 2.99 -3.72
CA LYS A 289 -29.88 1.95 -3.09
C LYS A 289 -29.05 1.27 -2.01
N ILE A 290 -29.27 1.64 -0.76
CA ILE A 290 -28.48 1.16 0.39
C ILE A 290 -29.40 0.40 1.33
N LYS A 291 -28.92 -0.77 1.81
CA LYS A 291 -29.59 -1.59 2.82
C LYS A 291 -28.62 -1.77 3.99
N TYR A 292 -29.06 -1.36 5.19
CA TYR A 292 -28.26 -1.57 6.40
C TYR A 292 -28.52 -2.95 6.98
N VAL A 293 -27.45 -3.67 7.29
CA VAL A 293 -27.44 -5.03 7.85
C VAL A 293 -26.71 -5.07 9.18
N ASP A 294 -27.07 -6.03 10.02
CA ASP A 294 -26.39 -6.20 11.31
C ASP A 294 -24.93 -6.58 11.09
N MET A 295 -24.06 -5.97 11.89
CA MET A 295 -22.64 -6.32 11.92
C MET A 295 -22.48 -7.67 12.64
N PRO A 296 -21.71 -8.62 12.07
CA PRO A 296 -21.41 -9.89 12.74
C PRO A 296 -20.78 -9.67 14.13
N GLU A 297 -21.15 -10.47 15.13
CA GLU A 297 -20.69 -10.30 16.52
C GLU A 297 -19.15 -10.25 16.64
N GLY A 298 -18.44 -11.18 16.00
CA GLY A 298 -16.98 -11.22 16.02
C GLY A 298 -16.29 -10.00 15.37
N VAL A 299 -17.03 -9.23 14.56
CA VAL A 299 -16.52 -7.97 13.97
C VAL A 299 -16.77 -6.80 14.91
N ARG A 300 -17.90 -6.78 15.65
CA ARG A 300 -18.31 -5.65 16.51
C ARG A 300 -17.27 -5.32 17.58
N GLU A 301 -16.72 -6.34 18.23
CA GLU A 301 -15.79 -6.19 19.36
C GLU A 301 -14.48 -5.48 18.97
N HIS A 302 -14.09 -5.59 17.70
CA HIS A 302 -12.83 -5.06 17.18
C HIS A 302 -13.03 -4.04 16.07
N TYR A 303 -14.28 -3.54 15.89
CA TYR A 303 -14.61 -2.64 14.79
C TYR A 303 -14.08 -1.24 15.05
N GLN A 304 -13.29 -0.75 14.12
CA GLN A 304 -12.76 0.60 14.15
C GLN A 304 -13.78 1.57 13.52
N TYR A 305 -14.31 2.50 14.31
CA TYR A 305 -15.36 3.44 13.85
C TYR A 305 -14.81 4.65 13.12
N PHE A 306 -13.55 4.99 13.34
CA PHE A 306 -12.93 6.19 12.79
C PHE A 306 -11.48 5.94 12.42
N THR A 307 -11.09 6.37 11.21
CA THR A 307 -9.67 6.55 10.83
C THR A 307 -9.51 7.80 10.00
N GLN A 308 -8.49 8.59 10.30
CA GLN A 308 -8.10 9.76 9.51
C GLN A 308 -6.60 9.95 9.61
N ALA A 309 -5.91 10.05 8.49
CA ALA A 309 -4.49 10.28 8.44
C ALA A 309 -4.15 11.71 8.90
N ASP A 310 -3.21 11.84 9.83
CA ASP A 310 -2.50 13.10 9.98
C ASP A 310 -1.41 13.16 8.91
N ILE A 311 -1.60 13.99 7.89
CA ILE A 311 -0.69 14.15 6.75
C ILE A 311 0.31 15.30 6.92
N THR A 312 0.38 15.90 8.10
CA THR A 312 1.22 17.07 8.39
C THR A 312 2.69 16.80 8.10
N ARG A 313 3.20 15.61 8.51
CA ARG A 313 4.60 15.22 8.28
C ARG A 313 4.91 15.07 6.79
N LEU A 314 4.05 14.41 6.02
CA LEU A 314 4.21 14.23 4.57
C LEU A 314 4.22 15.60 3.86
N ARG A 315 3.30 16.49 4.22
CA ARG A 315 3.24 17.86 3.69
C ARG A 315 4.47 18.68 4.07
N SER A 316 4.92 18.57 5.30
CA SER A 316 6.14 19.25 5.79
C SER A 316 7.41 18.74 5.11
N ALA A 317 7.45 17.46 4.75
CA ALA A 317 8.54 16.87 3.97
C ALA A 317 8.61 17.38 2.52
N GLY A 318 7.54 18.01 2.02
CA GLY A 318 7.52 18.66 0.71
C GLY A 318 6.57 18.07 -0.32
N PHE A 319 5.80 17.04 -0.01
CA PHE A 319 4.78 16.54 -0.91
C PHE A 319 3.64 17.57 -1.06
N ARG A 320 3.42 18.09 -2.27
CA ARG A 320 2.48 19.20 -2.54
C ARG A 320 1.28 18.81 -3.40
N ALA A 321 1.34 17.67 -4.12
CA ALA A 321 0.24 17.26 -4.97
C ALA A 321 -1.06 17.12 -4.14
N PRO A 322 -2.20 17.58 -4.64
CA PRO A 322 -3.49 17.33 -4.00
C PRO A 322 -3.78 15.83 -4.02
N PHE A 323 -4.51 15.34 -3.02
CA PHE A 323 -5.10 14.03 -3.09
C PHE A 323 -6.44 14.08 -3.84
N THR A 324 -6.74 13.02 -4.56
CA THR A 324 -7.98 12.85 -5.31
C THR A 324 -9.19 12.80 -4.37
N ALA A 325 -10.23 13.58 -4.64
CA ALA A 325 -11.48 13.50 -3.89
C ALA A 325 -12.11 12.10 -4.03
N LEU A 326 -12.87 11.66 -3.02
CA LEU A 326 -13.46 10.31 -3.01
C LEU A 326 -14.34 10.09 -4.26
N GLU A 327 -15.15 11.06 -4.60
CA GLU A 327 -16.06 11.02 -5.75
C GLU A 327 -15.30 10.89 -7.07
N ASP A 328 -14.25 11.68 -7.24
CA ASP A 328 -13.43 11.69 -8.46
C ASP A 328 -12.64 10.37 -8.60
N GLY A 329 -12.07 9.87 -7.52
CA GLY A 329 -11.34 8.61 -7.52
C GLY A 329 -12.25 7.40 -7.80
N ILE A 330 -13.46 7.38 -7.23
CA ILE A 330 -14.45 6.33 -7.51
C ILE A 330 -14.93 6.45 -8.96
N ALA A 331 -15.19 7.68 -9.46
CA ALA A 331 -15.59 7.89 -10.85
C ALA A 331 -14.51 7.39 -11.83
N ASP A 332 -13.24 7.73 -11.60
CA ASP A 332 -12.14 7.23 -12.44
C ASP A 332 -12.02 5.69 -12.34
N TYR A 333 -12.13 5.12 -11.15
CA TYR A 333 -12.07 3.66 -10.97
C TYR A 333 -13.21 2.94 -11.71
N VAL A 334 -14.43 3.44 -11.61
CA VAL A 334 -15.61 2.86 -12.28
C VAL A 334 -15.51 3.04 -13.79
N GLN A 335 -15.30 4.26 -14.27
CA GLN A 335 -15.39 4.59 -15.68
C GLN A 335 -14.19 4.10 -16.49
N THR A 336 -12.97 4.22 -15.92
CA THR A 336 -11.74 3.89 -16.65
C THR A 336 -11.39 2.39 -16.55
N PHE A 337 -11.85 1.70 -15.50
CA PHE A 337 -11.46 0.31 -15.23
C PHE A 337 -12.64 -0.64 -15.10
N LEU A 338 -13.51 -0.48 -14.09
CA LEU A 338 -14.53 -1.49 -13.77
C LEU A 338 -15.58 -1.69 -14.87
N LEU A 339 -15.88 -0.68 -15.66
CA LEU A 339 -16.79 -0.77 -16.82
C LEU A 339 -16.09 -1.25 -18.08
N GLN A 340 -14.78 -1.38 -18.09
CA GLN A 340 -14.03 -1.79 -19.27
C GLN A 340 -13.96 -3.32 -19.38
N GLN A 341 -13.76 -3.81 -20.61
CA GLN A 341 -13.55 -5.24 -20.87
C GLN A 341 -12.25 -5.76 -20.21
N ASP A 342 -11.21 -4.94 -20.19
CA ASP A 342 -9.98 -5.16 -19.43
C ASP A 342 -9.91 -4.13 -18.30
N PRO A 343 -10.18 -4.55 -17.04
CA PRO A 343 -10.23 -3.63 -15.90
C PRO A 343 -8.86 -3.34 -15.28
N TYR A 344 -7.78 -3.89 -15.83
CA TYR A 344 -6.43 -3.75 -15.26
C TYR A 344 -5.75 -2.46 -15.73
N ARG A 345 -4.99 -1.84 -14.79
CA ARG A 345 -4.14 -0.70 -15.11
C ARG A 345 -2.79 -1.16 -15.56
#